data_6839fdd11e075e1ca1a98fb968ebc52e
#
_entry.id   6839fdd11e075e1ca1a98fb968ebc52e
#
_cell.length_a   1.000
_cell.length_b   1.000
_cell.length_c   1.000
_cell.angle_alpha   90.00
_cell.angle_beta   90.00
_cell.angle_gamma   90.00
#
_symmetry.space_group_name_H-M   'P 1'
#
loop_
_entity.id
_entity.type
_entity.pdbx_description
1 polymer ?
#
loop_
_entity_poly.entity_id
_entity_poly.type
_entity_poly.pdbx_seq_one_letter_code
_entity_poly.pdbx_strand_id
1 'polypeptide(L)'
;MAKYFKGSAGQGPAPQFIPALAPQRQAASDRAMAMREAYSNGVRCKGFRVSIVSGTSSFSVDLSGMAKNFLGFSYFFRTEPAGEVITQLVINNDVVVDSTLIEHFQVDGQTSDRDYFPFPRPLNGQDTIVFNFVNGGTAAVGFLCVYYI
;
A
#
# COMPACT_ATOMS: atom_id res chain seq x y z
N MET A 1 -17.85 26.00 -65.05
CA MET A 1 -17.48 26.84 -63.89
C MET A 1 -17.66 26.02 -62.62
N ALA A 2 -16.59 25.51 -62.07
CA ALA A 2 -16.59 24.76 -60.80
C ALA A 2 -16.35 25.71 -59.66
N LYS A 3 -17.33 25.83 -58.72
CA LYS A 3 -17.19 26.58 -57.51
C LYS A 3 -16.51 25.71 -56.46
N TYR A 4 -15.25 26.03 -56.14
CA TYR A 4 -14.56 25.42 -54.99
C TYR A 4 -15.16 25.94 -53.70
N PHE A 5 -15.75 25.05 -52.92
CA PHE A 5 -16.12 25.31 -51.50
C PHE A 5 -14.81 25.19 -50.68
N LYS A 6 -14.31 26.29 -50.15
CA LYS A 6 -13.28 26.33 -49.14
C LYS A 6 -13.92 25.89 -47.82
N GLY A 7 -13.74 24.64 -47.43
CA GLY A 7 -14.10 24.18 -46.11
C GLY A 7 -13.18 24.84 -45.07
N SER A 8 -13.72 25.68 -44.24
CA SER A 8 -13.07 26.18 -43.03
C SER A 8 -12.83 25.01 -42.09
N ALA A 9 -11.57 24.62 -41.90
CA ALA A 9 -11.19 23.69 -40.86
C ALA A 9 -11.46 24.38 -39.51
N GLY A 10 -12.58 24.04 -38.89
CA GLY A 10 -12.87 24.46 -37.53
C GLY A 10 -11.78 23.90 -36.61
N GLN A 11 -10.97 24.79 -36.06
CA GLN A 11 -10.12 24.46 -34.94
C GLN A 11 -11.06 24.03 -33.81
N GLY A 12 -11.03 22.76 -33.47
CA GLY A 12 -11.71 22.29 -32.25
C GLY A 12 -11.20 23.08 -31.04
N PRO A 13 -12.02 23.22 -30.00
CA PRO A 13 -11.63 23.98 -28.83
C PRO A 13 -10.33 23.38 -28.25
N ALA A 14 -9.37 24.25 -27.99
CA ALA A 14 -8.11 23.87 -27.39
C ALA A 14 -8.40 23.07 -26.08
N PRO A 15 -7.67 22.01 -25.80
CA PRO A 15 -7.90 21.20 -24.62
C PRO A 15 -7.81 22.09 -23.38
N GLN A 16 -8.93 22.31 -22.73
CA GLN A 16 -8.98 23.08 -21.50
C GLN A 16 -8.23 22.32 -20.42
N PHE A 17 -7.19 22.92 -19.89
CA PHE A 17 -6.46 22.40 -18.73
C PHE A 17 -7.41 22.45 -17.53
N ILE A 18 -7.81 21.30 -17.02
CA ILE A 18 -8.67 21.19 -15.85
C ILE A 18 -7.77 21.33 -14.60
N PRO A 19 -7.81 22.47 -13.88
CA PRO A 19 -6.91 22.74 -12.75
C PRO A 19 -7.02 21.70 -11.61
N ALA A 20 -8.18 21.05 -11.47
CA ALA A 20 -8.44 20.06 -10.44
C ALA A 20 -7.60 18.75 -10.58
N LEU A 21 -7.02 18.48 -11.75
CA LEU A 21 -6.16 17.32 -11.98
C LEU A 21 -4.68 17.56 -11.63
N ALA A 22 -4.27 18.80 -11.43
CA ALA A 22 -2.88 19.15 -11.12
C ALA A 22 -2.39 18.54 -9.78
N PRO A 23 -3.13 18.63 -8.66
CA PRO A 23 -2.69 18.04 -7.40
C PRO A 23 -2.65 16.50 -7.44
N GLN A 24 -3.55 15.86 -8.18
CA GLN A 24 -3.52 14.39 -8.35
C GLN A 24 -2.31 13.93 -9.18
N ARG A 25 -1.95 14.69 -10.22
CA ARG A 25 -0.75 14.42 -11.02
C ARG A 25 0.52 14.64 -10.21
N GLN A 26 0.56 15.66 -9.38
CA GLN A 26 1.68 15.93 -8.49
C GLN A 26 1.86 14.78 -7.49
N ALA A 27 0.78 14.36 -6.81
CA ALA A 27 0.81 13.25 -5.88
C ALA A 27 1.25 11.92 -6.53
N ALA A 28 0.84 11.67 -7.79
CA ALA A 28 1.29 10.51 -8.55
C ALA A 28 2.78 10.59 -8.92
N SER A 29 3.27 11.78 -9.27
CA SER A 29 4.69 12.03 -9.55
C SER A 29 5.54 11.83 -8.31
N ASP A 30 5.11 12.36 -7.16
CA ASP A 30 5.82 12.26 -5.89
C ASP A 30 5.88 10.80 -5.41
N ARG A 31 4.81 10.02 -5.61
CA ARG A 31 4.82 8.57 -5.39
C ARG A 31 5.81 7.85 -6.30
N ALA A 32 5.83 8.20 -7.58
CA ALA A 32 6.75 7.58 -8.54
C ALA A 32 8.21 7.91 -8.21
N MET A 33 8.51 9.11 -7.75
CA MET A 33 9.85 9.49 -7.29
C MET A 33 10.23 8.77 -6.00
N ALA A 34 9.35 8.71 -5.02
CA ALA A 34 9.58 7.97 -3.78
C ALA A 34 9.83 6.48 -4.05
N MET A 35 9.07 5.87 -4.98
CA MET A 35 9.32 4.49 -5.41
C MET A 35 10.67 4.31 -6.09
N ARG A 36 11.08 5.23 -6.97
CA ARG A 36 12.40 5.18 -7.62
C ARG A 36 13.54 5.32 -6.60
N GLU A 37 13.40 6.21 -5.64
CA GLU A 37 14.37 6.40 -4.57
C GLU A 37 14.43 5.16 -3.65
N ALA A 38 13.30 4.55 -3.34
CA ALA A 38 13.23 3.30 -2.61
C ALA A 38 13.99 2.17 -3.34
N TYR A 39 13.79 2.03 -4.64
CA TYR A 39 14.50 1.03 -5.44
C TYR A 39 16.00 1.30 -5.55
N SER A 40 16.44 2.56 -5.58
CA SER A 40 17.86 2.93 -5.64
C SER A 40 18.58 2.66 -4.32
N ASN A 41 17.89 2.79 -3.19
CA ASN A 41 18.44 2.62 -1.83
C ASN A 41 18.35 1.18 -1.29
N GLY A 42 17.74 0.28 -2.05
CA GLY A 42 17.56 -1.11 -1.67
C GLY A 42 16.40 -1.32 -0.70
N VAL A 43 15.31 -1.88 -1.20
CA VAL A 43 14.15 -2.30 -0.38
C VAL A 43 14.58 -3.47 0.49
N ARG A 44 14.25 -3.38 1.77
CA ARG A 44 14.43 -4.46 2.76
C ARG A 44 13.07 -5.00 3.16
N CYS A 45 13.04 -6.29 3.45
CA CYS A 45 11.86 -6.96 3.98
C CYS A 45 12.19 -7.61 5.32
N LYS A 46 11.27 -7.51 6.27
CA LYS A 46 11.31 -8.24 7.55
C LYS A 46 10.01 -9.01 7.72
N GLY A 47 10.13 -10.32 7.84
CA GLY A 47 9.01 -11.23 8.08
C GLY A 47 8.77 -11.42 9.58
N PHE A 48 7.51 -11.42 9.98
CA PHE A 48 7.05 -11.69 11.33
C PHE A 48 6.03 -12.82 11.31
N ARG A 49 6.19 -13.77 12.21
CA ARG A 49 5.15 -14.76 12.45
C ARG A 49 4.06 -14.14 13.31
N VAL A 50 2.84 -14.09 12.80
CA VAL A 50 1.69 -13.48 13.48
C VAL A 50 0.68 -14.56 13.80
N SER A 51 0.26 -14.63 15.07
CA SER A 51 -0.86 -15.45 15.50
C SER A 51 -2.09 -14.57 15.63
N ILE A 52 -3.08 -14.83 14.78
CA ILE A 52 -4.35 -14.11 14.76
C ILE A 52 -5.37 -14.97 15.49
N VAL A 53 -5.60 -14.64 16.75
CA VAL A 53 -6.57 -15.37 17.59
C VAL A 53 -8.00 -15.04 17.17
N SER A 54 -8.95 -15.89 17.55
CA SER A 54 -10.37 -15.58 17.39
C SER A 54 -10.73 -14.33 18.22
N GLY A 55 -11.54 -13.46 17.67
CA GLY A 55 -11.85 -12.15 18.24
C GLY A 55 -10.85 -11.09 17.87
N THR A 56 -10.55 -10.16 18.77
CA THR A 56 -9.66 -9.02 18.53
C THR A 56 -8.25 -9.29 19.01
N SER A 57 -7.26 -8.98 18.18
CA SER A 57 -5.84 -9.04 18.54
C SER A 57 -5.05 -7.93 17.87
N SER A 58 -3.84 -7.67 18.36
CA SER A 58 -2.95 -6.69 17.75
C SER A 58 -1.52 -7.18 17.74
N PHE A 59 -0.76 -6.71 16.76
CA PHE A 59 0.65 -7.03 16.58
C PHE A 59 1.45 -5.75 16.32
N SER A 60 2.44 -5.49 17.15
CA SER A 60 3.31 -4.32 17.00
C SER A 60 4.58 -4.70 16.26
N VAL A 61 4.93 -3.90 15.28
CA VAL A 61 6.15 -4.03 14.48
C VAL A 61 7.16 -2.99 14.96
N ASP A 62 8.34 -3.46 15.33
CA ASP A 62 9.46 -2.60 15.68
C ASP A 62 10.47 -2.55 14.53
N LEU A 63 10.64 -1.37 13.95
CA LEU A 63 11.63 -1.04 12.93
C LEU A 63 12.63 0.02 13.43
N SER A 64 12.69 0.26 14.74
CA SER A 64 13.55 1.28 15.35
C SER A 64 15.01 1.12 14.93
N GLY A 65 15.62 2.19 14.43
CA GLY A 65 16.99 2.21 13.98
C GLY A 65 17.30 1.42 12.70
N MET A 66 16.31 0.76 12.12
CA MET A 66 16.47 -0.03 10.89
C MET A 66 15.91 0.65 9.64
N ALA A 67 14.90 1.48 9.81
CA ALA A 67 14.15 2.04 8.70
C ALA A 67 14.00 3.56 8.79
N LYS A 68 14.09 4.22 7.64
CA LYS A 68 13.76 5.64 7.46
C LYS A 68 12.37 5.82 6.86
N ASN A 69 11.93 4.87 6.08
CA ASN A 69 10.60 4.86 5.48
C ASN A 69 9.99 3.46 5.56
N PHE A 70 8.76 3.41 6.01
CA PHE A 70 7.89 2.27 5.81
C PHE A 70 7.35 2.34 4.38
N LEU A 71 7.42 1.25 3.64
CA LEU A 71 7.00 1.21 2.24
C LEU A 71 5.64 0.53 2.07
N GLY A 72 5.38 -0.50 2.86
CA GLY A 72 4.16 -1.28 2.78
C GLY A 72 4.31 -2.64 3.42
N PHE A 73 3.34 -3.48 3.18
CA PHE A 73 3.28 -4.81 3.79
C PHE A 73 2.55 -5.81 2.90
N SER A 74 2.68 -7.08 3.24
CA SER A 74 1.90 -8.17 2.68
C SER A 74 1.70 -9.26 3.73
N TYR A 75 0.66 -10.07 3.55
CA TYR A 75 0.41 -11.25 4.37
C TYR A 75 0.60 -12.52 3.53
N PHE A 76 1.05 -13.57 4.21
CA PHE A 76 1.11 -14.92 3.66
C PHE A 76 0.57 -15.92 4.68
N PHE A 77 -0.36 -16.76 4.26
CA PHE A 77 -0.88 -17.86 5.06
C PHE A 77 -0.57 -19.19 4.37
N ARG A 78 -0.09 -20.17 5.14
CA ARG A 78 0.03 -21.54 4.64
C ARG A 78 -1.30 -22.28 4.64
N THR A 79 -2.15 -21.88 5.58
CA THR A 79 -3.53 -22.38 5.71
C THR A 79 -4.40 -21.16 5.85
N GLU A 80 -5.34 -21.00 4.96
CA GLU A 80 -6.29 -19.88 4.98
C GLU A 80 -7.02 -19.83 6.31
N PRO A 81 -7.24 -18.63 6.87
CA PRO A 81 -8.11 -18.47 8.03
C PRO A 81 -9.51 -19.01 7.73
N ALA A 82 -10.09 -19.74 8.67
CA ALA A 82 -11.47 -20.20 8.56
C ALA A 82 -12.43 -19.07 8.99
N GLY A 83 -12.78 -18.19 8.09
CA GLY A 83 -13.66 -17.07 8.33
C GLY A 83 -13.02 -15.73 7.95
N GLU A 84 -13.80 -14.67 8.05
CA GLU A 84 -13.36 -13.33 7.72
C GLU A 84 -12.38 -12.80 8.76
N VAL A 85 -11.25 -12.29 8.31
CA VAL A 85 -10.28 -11.58 9.12
C VAL A 85 -10.16 -10.15 8.61
N ILE A 86 -10.52 -9.20 9.46
CA ILE A 86 -10.36 -7.78 9.18
C ILE A 86 -9.03 -7.31 9.74
N THR A 87 -8.28 -6.56 8.95
CA THR A 87 -7.03 -5.94 9.37
C THR A 87 -7.12 -4.42 9.32
N GLN A 88 -6.41 -3.77 10.23
CA GLN A 88 -6.24 -2.33 10.27
C GLN A 88 -4.75 -2.04 10.53
N LEU A 89 -4.18 -1.10 9.81
CA LEU A 89 -2.83 -0.61 10.05
C LEU A 89 -2.86 0.80 10.63
N VAL A 90 -2.23 0.96 11.78
CA VAL A 90 -2.06 2.24 12.46
C VAL A 90 -0.58 2.56 12.60
N ILE A 91 -0.17 3.73 12.16
CA ILE A 91 1.20 4.25 12.33
C ILE A 91 1.10 5.58 13.07
N ASN A 92 1.71 5.67 14.27
CA ASN A 92 1.69 6.89 15.11
C ASN A 92 0.29 7.45 15.35
N ASN A 93 -0.69 6.61 15.67
CA ASN A 93 -2.11 6.93 15.82
C ASN A 93 -2.81 7.40 14.53
N ASP A 94 -2.14 7.39 13.39
CA ASP A 94 -2.76 7.62 12.10
C ASP A 94 -3.21 6.28 11.49
N VAL A 95 -4.49 6.18 11.15
CA VAL A 95 -5.06 4.98 10.51
C VAL A 95 -4.68 5.02 9.03
N VAL A 96 -3.73 4.18 8.64
CA VAL A 96 -3.22 4.08 7.26
C VAL A 96 -4.08 3.14 6.43
N VAL A 97 -4.50 2.03 7.04
CA VAL A 97 -5.47 1.08 6.46
C VAL A 97 -6.58 0.91 7.47
N ASP A 98 -7.80 1.20 7.05
CA ASP A 98 -8.97 1.06 7.91
C ASP A 98 -9.75 -0.20 7.54
N SER A 99 -9.98 -1.03 8.56
CA SER A 99 -10.93 -2.15 8.61
C SER A 99 -11.19 -2.87 7.28
N THR A 100 -10.11 -3.38 6.67
CA THR A 100 -10.15 -4.05 5.37
C THR A 100 -9.95 -5.56 5.53
N LEU A 101 -10.57 -6.37 4.70
CA LEU A 101 -10.33 -7.81 4.70
C LEU A 101 -8.86 -8.12 4.43
N ILE A 102 -8.28 -9.00 5.25
CA ILE A 102 -6.86 -9.36 5.17
C ILE A 102 -6.49 -9.99 3.82
N GLU A 103 -7.45 -10.65 3.18
CA GLU A 103 -7.30 -11.27 1.86
C GLU A 103 -6.88 -10.26 0.78
N HIS A 104 -7.27 -8.99 0.92
CA HIS A 104 -6.86 -7.93 0.01
C HIS A 104 -5.35 -7.65 0.04
N PHE A 105 -4.65 -8.09 1.09
CA PHE A 105 -3.21 -7.88 1.28
C PHE A 105 -2.44 -9.19 1.29
N GLN A 106 -3.09 -10.27 0.92
CA GLN A 106 -2.47 -11.57 0.84
C GLN A 106 -1.73 -11.73 -0.48
N VAL A 107 -0.56 -12.35 -0.41
CA VAL A 107 0.22 -12.75 -1.57
C VAL A 107 0.36 -14.28 -1.60
N ASP A 108 0.30 -14.85 -2.78
CA ASP A 108 0.55 -16.26 -2.97
C ASP A 108 2.05 -16.56 -2.81
N GLY A 109 2.38 -17.72 -2.24
CA GLY A 109 3.73 -18.08 -1.85
C GLY A 109 4.77 -18.22 -2.98
N GLN A 110 4.41 -17.89 -4.22
CA GLN A 110 5.29 -17.89 -5.39
C GLN A 110 5.61 -16.49 -5.89
N THR A 111 5.14 -15.45 -5.21
CA THR A 111 5.38 -14.06 -5.57
C THR A 111 6.81 -13.65 -5.23
N SER A 112 7.32 -12.67 -5.97
CA SER A 112 8.64 -12.13 -5.70
C SER A 112 8.64 -11.36 -4.37
N ASP A 113 9.80 -11.24 -3.75
CA ASP A 113 10.04 -10.45 -2.54
C ASP A 113 9.74 -8.95 -2.69
N ARG A 114 9.22 -8.54 -3.84
CA ARG A 114 8.82 -7.17 -4.16
C ARG A 114 7.31 -6.97 -4.23
N ASP A 115 6.53 -8.04 -4.07
CA ASP A 115 5.08 -7.98 -4.14
C ASP A 115 4.52 -7.61 -2.76
N TYR A 116 4.29 -6.33 -2.55
CA TYR A 116 3.68 -5.78 -1.36
C TYR A 116 2.68 -4.66 -1.70
N PHE A 117 1.78 -4.41 -0.80
CA PHE A 117 0.81 -3.33 -0.93
C PHE A 117 1.42 -2.03 -0.42
N PRO A 118 1.57 -1.00 -1.29
CA PRO A 118 2.31 0.20 -0.97
C PRO A 118 1.49 1.19 -0.12
N PHE A 119 2.01 1.51 1.06
CA PHE A 119 1.51 2.56 1.95
C PHE A 119 2.69 3.38 2.49
N PRO A 120 3.44 4.09 1.63
CA PRO A 120 4.69 4.72 2.04
C PRO A 120 4.47 5.78 3.12
N ARG A 121 5.27 5.69 4.20
CA ARG A 121 5.29 6.65 5.31
C ARG A 121 6.72 6.89 5.76
N PRO A 122 7.13 8.16 5.96
CA PRO A 122 8.40 8.44 6.61
C PRO A 122 8.36 8.00 8.06
N LEU A 123 9.49 7.49 8.56
CA LEU A 123 9.67 7.06 9.95
C LEU A 123 10.73 7.95 10.63
N ASN A 124 10.54 8.22 11.91
CA ASN A 124 11.46 9.02 12.72
C ASN A 124 12.30 8.20 13.71
N GLY A 125 12.15 6.88 13.67
CA GLY A 125 12.89 5.95 14.53
C GLY A 125 12.26 5.70 15.91
N GLN A 126 11.17 6.37 16.23
CA GLN A 126 10.36 6.16 17.45
C GLN A 126 8.91 5.83 17.10
N ASP A 127 8.68 5.41 15.88
CA ASP A 127 7.33 5.18 15.36
C ASP A 127 6.72 3.91 15.93
N THR A 128 5.46 3.99 16.27
CA THR A 128 4.62 2.83 16.60
C THR A 128 3.89 2.36 15.36
N ILE A 129 4.14 1.12 14.96
CA ILE A 129 3.47 0.48 13.82
C ILE A 129 2.67 -0.68 14.39
N VAL A 130 1.35 -0.61 14.31
CA VAL A 130 0.44 -1.61 14.91
C VAL A 130 -0.51 -2.14 13.85
N PHE A 131 -0.56 -3.45 13.73
CA PHE A 131 -1.57 -4.15 12.96
C PHE A 131 -2.61 -4.71 13.92
N ASN A 132 -3.84 -4.27 13.78
CA ASN A 132 -4.99 -4.75 14.52
C ASN A 132 -5.74 -5.77 13.66
N PHE A 133 -6.29 -6.79 14.31
CA PHE A 133 -7.05 -7.85 13.65
C PHE A 133 -8.37 -8.09 14.37
N VAL A 134 -9.41 -8.33 13.60
CA VAL A 134 -10.68 -8.89 14.07
C VAL A 134 -10.93 -10.16 13.27
N ASN A 135 -10.87 -11.30 13.97
CA ASN A 135 -11.02 -12.63 13.38
C ASN A 135 -12.35 -13.24 13.78
N GLY A 136 -13.26 -13.37 12.83
CA GLY A 136 -14.58 -14.00 13.02
C GLY A 136 -14.55 -15.54 13.04
N GLY A 137 -13.41 -16.14 12.75
CA GLY A 137 -13.25 -17.60 12.64
C GLY A 137 -12.34 -18.18 13.72
N THR A 138 -11.71 -19.30 13.40
CA THR A 138 -10.71 -19.97 14.24
C THR A 138 -9.37 -19.25 14.19
N ALA A 139 -8.54 -19.45 15.23
CA ALA A 139 -7.19 -18.90 15.25
C ALA A 139 -6.37 -19.37 14.03
N ALA A 140 -5.65 -18.43 13.43
CA ALA A 140 -4.79 -18.66 12.28
C ALA A 140 -3.37 -18.18 12.56
N VAL A 141 -2.40 -18.82 11.92
CA VAL A 141 -0.99 -18.39 11.95
C VAL A 141 -0.56 -18.05 10.55
N GLY A 142 -0.09 -16.84 10.39
CA GLY A 142 0.44 -16.32 9.13
C GLY A 142 1.79 -15.66 9.31
N PHE A 143 2.27 -15.11 8.21
CA PHE A 143 3.45 -14.27 8.17
C PHE A 143 3.06 -12.90 7.64
N LEU A 144 3.46 -11.88 8.37
CA LEU A 144 3.39 -10.49 7.96
C LEU A 144 4.77 -10.09 7.45
N CYS A 145 4.87 -9.71 6.18
CA CYS A 145 6.10 -9.15 5.62
C CYS A 145 5.98 -7.64 5.56
N VAL A 146 6.93 -6.95 6.18
CA VAL A 146 7.00 -5.49 6.21
C VAL A 146 8.19 -5.03 5.38
N TYR A 147 7.93 -4.10 4.45
CA TYR A 147 8.90 -3.57 3.51
C TYR A 147 9.28 -2.15 3.90
N TYR A 148 10.59 -1.87 3.89
CA TYR A 148 11.16 -0.60 4.36
C TYR A 148 12.50 -0.26 3.68
N ILE A 149 12.95 0.98 3.82
CA ILE A 149 14.29 1.48 3.48
C ILE A 149 14.87 2.32 4.59
#